data_38fa7621587a1a54ae9ad1965857f613
#
_entry.id   38fa7621587a1a54ae9ad1965857f613
#
_cell.length_a   1.000
_cell.length_b   1.000
_cell.length_c   1.000
_cell.angle_alpha   90.00
_cell.angle_beta   90.00
_cell.angle_gamma   90.00
#
_symmetry.space_group_name_H-M   'P 1'
#
loop_
_entity.id
_entity.type
_entity.pdbx_description
1 polymer ?
#
loop_
_entity_poly.entity_id
_entity_poly.type
_entity_poly.pdbx_seq_one_letter_code
_entity_poly.pdbx_strand_id
1 'polypeptide(L)'
;MKFLKYSATLFMAGILTIGLSTQALAQSDNYSKAVAAFNKALEQAKANEFESAINMYNQAVSLAEESDNEKAGDLVDRAQSQLPSIYFQLAVTKYKAFQQSQNIAGLEEAMTAFQEAADISEEYGNGQVAQKASNIVTQLLYTRSIIEFKSQQYDAAIASLDEAIERNPNYAKAYYQKGLVIKNQNDEDLDIALEMFDKAIEVGKQVNDNQIVRQATEAGRDNLIYRGVQNMEDKNFARAEEQLNRALEYDAESANAHYRLAELHNKQTNWDQAISHAQKALDLETGGKTELAKIYFELGTALKAQGRKAEACSAFKNAAFGSFQSPAEHEIEFELECESST
;
A
#
# COMPACT_ATOMS: atom_id res chain seq x y z
N MET A 1 -20.97 20.79 -5.58
CA MET A 1 -22.31 21.06 -6.17
C MET A 1 -23.20 21.68 -5.10
N LYS A 2 -23.55 22.96 -5.28
CA LYS A 2 -24.59 23.80 -4.65
C LYS A 2 -25.02 23.54 -3.19
N PHE A 3 -24.51 24.40 -2.31
CA PHE A 3 -25.05 24.67 -0.98
C PHE A 3 -26.47 25.24 -1.08
N LEU A 4 -27.43 24.65 -0.34
CA LEU A 4 -28.74 25.23 -0.13
C LEU A 4 -28.67 26.24 1.04
N LYS A 5 -28.74 27.51 0.71
CA LYS A 5 -29.02 28.58 1.67
C LYS A 5 -30.52 28.56 2.00
N TYR A 6 -30.88 28.35 3.23
CA TYR A 6 -32.23 28.66 3.70
C TYR A 6 -32.29 30.12 4.11
N SER A 7 -33.04 30.88 3.36
CA SER A 7 -33.44 32.24 3.68
C SER A 7 -34.74 32.20 4.46
N ALA A 8 -34.71 32.65 5.72
CA ALA A 8 -35.89 32.89 6.51
C ALA A 8 -36.43 34.29 6.24
N THR A 9 -37.68 34.36 5.73
CA THR A 9 -38.38 35.59 5.45
C THR A 9 -39.13 36.04 6.72
N LEU A 10 -38.87 37.29 7.13
CA LEU A 10 -39.56 38.00 8.20
C LEU A 10 -41.07 38.05 7.96
N PHE A 11 -41.86 37.81 9.01
CA PHE A 11 -43.19 38.36 9.19
C PHE A 11 -43.21 39.26 10.43
N MET A 12 -43.29 40.58 10.21
CA MET A 12 -43.57 41.58 11.27
C MET A 12 -45.07 41.69 11.42
N ALA A 13 -45.60 41.56 12.62
CA ALA A 13 -46.82 42.19 13.09
C ALA A 13 -46.72 42.39 14.59
N GLY A 14 -46.70 43.64 14.99
CA GLY A 14 -46.42 44.08 16.36
C GLY A 14 -47.54 43.80 17.33
N ILE A 15 -47.11 43.53 18.60
CA ILE A 15 -47.81 43.95 19.80
C ILE A 15 -46.73 44.39 20.78
N LEU A 16 -46.73 45.66 21.12
CA LEU A 16 -45.84 46.31 22.06
C LEU A 16 -46.31 46.05 23.52
N THR A 17 -45.32 45.91 24.43
CA THR A 17 -45.45 45.99 25.88
C THR A 17 -45.97 44.78 26.66
N ILE A 18 -45.07 44.11 27.24
CA ILE A 18 -44.87 43.24 28.39
C ILE A 18 -44.03 41.98 27.96
N GLY A 19 -42.81 42.18 27.56
CA GLY A 19 -42.01 41.08 27.08
C GLY A 19 -40.53 41.11 27.53
N LEU A 20 -40.06 42.24 28.02
CA LEU A 20 -38.63 42.42 28.35
C LEU A 20 -38.13 41.61 29.57
N SER A 21 -39.01 41.32 30.54
CA SER A 21 -38.61 40.56 31.72
C SER A 21 -38.63 39.05 31.53
N THR A 22 -39.51 38.54 30.69
CA THR A 22 -39.60 37.08 30.40
C THR A 22 -38.53 36.62 29.41
N GLN A 23 -38.14 37.46 28.42
CA GLN A 23 -37.01 37.17 27.54
C GLN A 23 -35.66 37.16 28.26
N ALA A 24 -35.40 38.14 29.10
CA ALA A 24 -34.17 38.22 29.88
C ALA A 24 -34.02 37.07 30.89
N LEU A 25 -35.12 36.61 31.50
CA LEU A 25 -35.13 35.45 32.38
C LEU A 25 -34.96 34.13 31.61
N ALA A 26 -35.53 34.00 30.42
CA ALA A 26 -35.36 32.82 29.55
C ALA A 26 -33.94 32.75 29.01
N GLN A 27 -33.33 33.87 28.66
CA GLN A 27 -31.94 33.95 28.15
C GLN A 27 -30.88 33.71 29.22
N SER A 28 -31.11 34.15 30.47
CA SER A 28 -30.25 33.80 31.60
C SER A 28 -30.36 32.31 31.98
N ASP A 29 -31.54 31.69 31.72
CA ASP A 29 -31.75 30.27 31.89
C ASP A 29 -30.99 29.47 30.81
N ASN A 30 -30.93 29.94 29.53
CA ASN A 30 -30.18 29.27 28.44
C ASN A 30 -28.67 29.22 28.75
N TYR A 31 -28.06 30.28 29.25
CA TYR A 31 -26.63 30.22 29.64
C TYR A 31 -26.37 29.20 30.76
N SER A 32 -27.23 29.15 31.77
CA SER A 32 -27.10 28.18 32.86
C SER A 32 -27.25 26.76 32.39
N LYS A 33 -28.18 26.50 31.42
CA LYS A 33 -28.35 25.22 30.77
C LYS A 33 -27.15 24.87 29.90
N ALA A 34 -26.58 25.82 29.17
CA ALA A 34 -25.36 25.66 28.38
C ALA A 34 -24.17 25.19 29.23
N VAL A 35 -23.96 25.87 30.39
CA VAL A 35 -22.93 25.48 31.34
C VAL A 35 -23.15 24.08 31.90
N ALA A 36 -24.40 23.72 32.22
CA ALA A 36 -24.74 22.38 32.70
C ALA A 36 -24.47 21.32 31.62
N ALA A 37 -24.84 21.57 30.35
CA ALA A 37 -24.57 20.69 29.20
C ALA A 37 -23.05 20.54 29.00
N PHE A 38 -22.28 21.61 29.04
CA PHE A 38 -20.82 21.58 28.93
C PHE A 38 -20.17 20.72 30.03
N ASN A 39 -20.59 20.90 31.29
CA ASN A 39 -20.05 20.10 32.38
C ASN A 39 -20.41 18.62 32.25
N LYS A 40 -21.64 18.30 31.79
CA LYS A 40 -22.07 16.95 31.52
C LYS A 40 -21.24 16.34 30.38
N ALA A 41 -20.96 17.10 29.32
CA ALA A 41 -20.06 16.66 28.25
C ALA A 41 -18.68 16.26 28.76
N LEU A 42 -18.09 17.06 29.66
CA LEU A 42 -16.80 16.75 30.30
C LEU A 42 -16.84 15.44 31.10
N GLU A 43 -17.94 15.21 31.84
CA GLU A 43 -18.12 13.95 32.59
C GLU A 43 -18.22 12.74 31.67
N GLN A 44 -19.03 12.84 30.60
CA GLN A 44 -19.19 11.79 29.61
C GLN A 44 -17.90 11.50 28.84
N ALA A 45 -17.15 12.54 28.47
CA ALA A 45 -15.85 12.38 27.85
C ALA A 45 -14.85 11.62 28.75
N LYS A 46 -14.83 11.91 30.06
CA LYS A 46 -14.01 11.19 31.05
C LYS A 46 -14.46 9.74 31.21
N ALA A 47 -15.75 9.45 31.04
CA ALA A 47 -16.32 8.11 31.06
C ALA A 47 -16.11 7.33 29.74
N ASN A 48 -15.45 7.95 28.74
CA ASN A 48 -15.31 7.44 27.36
C ASN A 48 -16.65 7.26 26.60
N GLU A 49 -17.69 7.99 27.02
CA GLU A 49 -18.99 8.07 26.36
C GLU A 49 -18.96 9.16 25.28
N PHE A 50 -18.10 8.98 24.24
CA PHE A 50 -17.75 10.07 23.32
C PHE A 50 -18.91 10.56 22.48
N GLU A 51 -19.79 9.67 21.98
CA GLU A 51 -21.01 10.07 21.23
C GLU A 51 -21.92 10.96 22.08
N SER A 52 -22.13 10.59 23.35
CA SER A 52 -22.93 11.38 24.30
C SER A 52 -22.25 12.70 24.62
N ALA A 53 -20.92 12.71 24.78
CA ALA A 53 -20.15 13.94 25.03
C ALA A 53 -20.25 14.93 23.87
N ILE A 54 -20.15 14.45 22.60
CA ILE A 54 -20.33 15.27 21.39
C ILE A 54 -21.72 15.92 21.40
N ASN A 55 -22.76 15.14 21.65
CA ASN A 55 -24.13 15.66 21.71
C ASN A 55 -24.29 16.75 22.78
N MET A 56 -23.70 16.57 23.96
CA MET A 56 -23.75 17.55 25.05
C MET A 56 -22.91 18.81 24.74
N TYR A 57 -21.74 18.69 24.09
CA TYR A 57 -20.98 19.87 23.66
C TYR A 57 -21.76 20.66 22.60
N ASN A 58 -22.35 20.01 21.61
CA ASN A 58 -23.17 20.67 20.59
C ASN A 58 -24.41 21.34 21.21
N GLN A 59 -25.05 20.71 22.19
CA GLN A 59 -26.14 21.33 22.96
C GLN A 59 -25.65 22.55 23.76
N ALA A 60 -24.48 22.49 24.36
CA ALA A 60 -23.89 23.63 25.08
C ALA A 60 -23.63 24.81 24.14
N VAL A 61 -23.11 24.54 22.93
CA VAL A 61 -22.91 25.56 21.89
C VAL A 61 -24.23 26.21 21.50
N SER A 62 -25.23 25.43 21.12
CA SER A 62 -26.55 25.94 20.66
C SER A 62 -27.22 26.81 21.76
N LEU A 63 -27.24 26.33 23.02
CA LEU A 63 -27.83 27.07 24.13
C LEU A 63 -27.05 28.35 24.48
N ALA A 64 -25.73 28.34 24.33
CA ALA A 64 -24.90 29.50 24.54
C ALA A 64 -25.12 30.56 23.44
N GLU A 65 -25.21 30.16 22.16
CA GLU A 65 -25.51 31.06 21.05
C GLU A 65 -26.88 31.73 21.13
N GLU A 66 -27.86 31.04 21.75
CA GLU A 66 -29.19 31.59 22.03
C GLU A 66 -29.23 32.51 23.26
N SER A 67 -28.10 32.71 23.94
CA SER A 67 -27.99 33.49 25.19
C SER A 67 -27.37 34.84 24.95
N ASP A 68 -27.93 35.91 25.55
CA ASP A 68 -27.33 37.25 25.56
C ASP A 68 -26.28 37.44 26.68
N ASN A 69 -25.86 36.35 27.33
CA ASN A 69 -24.85 36.43 28.39
C ASN A 69 -23.48 36.79 27.82
N GLU A 70 -22.80 37.78 28.40
CA GLU A 70 -21.46 38.23 27.96
C GLU A 70 -20.39 37.12 27.93
N LYS A 71 -20.58 36.02 28.69
CA LYS A 71 -19.69 34.88 28.76
C LYS A 71 -20.09 33.74 27.80
N ALA A 72 -21.13 33.94 27.01
CA ALA A 72 -21.63 32.89 26.09
C ALA A 72 -20.61 32.55 25.01
N GLY A 73 -19.95 33.56 24.43
CA GLY A 73 -18.89 33.37 23.43
C GLY A 73 -17.72 32.54 23.97
N ASP A 74 -17.23 32.86 25.18
CA ASP A 74 -16.16 32.07 25.80
C ASP A 74 -16.55 30.61 26.05
N LEU A 75 -17.83 30.33 26.31
CA LEU A 75 -18.31 28.96 26.50
C LEU A 75 -18.39 28.23 25.20
N VAL A 76 -18.84 28.88 24.10
CA VAL A 76 -18.84 28.34 22.75
C VAL A 76 -17.43 27.96 22.32
N ASP A 77 -16.47 28.88 22.43
CA ASP A 77 -15.06 28.64 22.06
C ASP A 77 -14.48 27.46 22.85
N ARG A 78 -14.77 27.37 24.13
CA ARG A 78 -14.33 26.26 24.98
C ARG A 78 -14.96 24.93 24.58
N ALA A 79 -16.24 24.90 24.25
CA ALA A 79 -16.93 23.67 23.81
C ALA A 79 -16.40 23.19 22.46
N GLN A 80 -16.29 24.12 21.50
CA GLN A 80 -15.78 23.83 20.16
C GLN A 80 -14.32 23.37 20.21
N SER A 81 -13.49 23.94 21.08
CA SER A 81 -12.08 23.51 21.23
C SER A 81 -11.91 22.05 21.73
N GLN A 82 -12.94 21.48 22.40
CA GLN A 82 -12.90 20.08 22.84
C GLN A 82 -13.30 19.10 21.74
N LEU A 83 -14.20 19.48 20.84
CA LEU A 83 -14.79 18.59 19.82
C LEU A 83 -13.75 17.85 18.97
N PRO A 84 -12.70 18.47 18.41
CA PRO A 84 -11.67 17.76 17.65
C PRO A 84 -11.11 16.54 18.37
N SER A 85 -10.76 16.70 19.62
CA SER A 85 -10.19 15.61 20.42
C SER A 85 -11.21 14.50 20.70
N ILE A 86 -12.46 14.86 20.97
CA ILE A 86 -13.51 13.90 21.30
C ILE A 86 -13.92 13.09 20.04
N TYR A 87 -14.10 13.74 18.89
CA TYR A 87 -14.33 13.03 17.62
C TYR A 87 -13.18 12.07 17.28
N PHE A 88 -11.94 12.50 17.50
CA PHE A 88 -10.79 11.62 17.30
C PHE A 88 -10.81 10.41 18.25
N GLN A 89 -11.18 10.59 19.52
CA GLN A 89 -11.29 9.47 20.46
C GLN A 89 -12.43 8.51 20.10
N LEU A 90 -13.55 9.03 19.61
CA LEU A 90 -14.64 8.22 19.08
C LEU A 90 -14.15 7.35 17.89
N ALA A 91 -13.44 7.97 16.94
CA ALA A 91 -12.86 7.26 15.79
C ALA A 91 -11.88 6.16 16.23
N VAL A 92 -11.03 6.43 17.23
CA VAL A 92 -10.14 5.41 17.83
C VAL A 92 -10.95 4.26 18.45
N THR A 93 -12.09 4.55 19.06
CA THR A 93 -12.96 3.51 19.63
C THR A 93 -13.57 2.62 18.54
N LYS A 94 -14.06 3.22 17.45
CA LYS A 94 -14.57 2.48 16.27
C LYS A 94 -13.46 1.64 15.64
N TYR A 95 -12.24 2.18 15.53
CA TYR A 95 -11.09 1.43 15.02
C TYR A 95 -10.71 0.22 15.89
N LYS A 96 -10.75 0.36 17.21
CA LYS A 96 -10.53 -0.79 18.12
C LYS A 96 -11.59 -1.87 17.94
N ALA A 97 -12.85 -1.50 17.73
CA ALA A 97 -13.93 -2.44 17.41
C ALA A 97 -13.67 -3.17 16.08
N PHE A 98 -13.22 -2.46 15.04
CA PHE A 98 -12.76 -3.07 13.79
C PHE A 98 -11.62 -4.07 14.03
N GLN A 99 -10.61 -3.70 14.81
CA GLN A 99 -9.47 -4.60 15.09
C GLN A 99 -9.91 -5.94 15.74
N GLN A 100 -11.00 -5.95 16.49
CA GLN A 100 -11.56 -7.15 17.09
C GLN A 100 -12.42 -7.96 16.11
N SER A 101 -13.25 -7.29 15.31
CA SER A 101 -14.18 -7.93 14.37
C SER A 101 -13.55 -8.30 13.02
N GLN A 102 -12.55 -7.52 12.60
CA GLN A 102 -11.85 -7.61 11.30
C GLN A 102 -12.77 -7.66 10.08
N ASN A 103 -14.00 -7.17 10.20
CA ASN A 103 -14.95 -7.11 9.10
C ASN A 103 -14.93 -5.74 8.39
N ILE A 104 -15.35 -5.74 7.13
CA ILE A 104 -15.29 -4.54 6.28
C ILE A 104 -16.23 -3.44 6.79
N ALA A 105 -17.38 -3.79 7.35
CA ALA A 105 -18.33 -2.80 7.88
C ALA A 105 -17.74 -2.02 9.06
N GLY A 106 -17.04 -2.69 9.99
CA GLY A 106 -16.34 -2.02 11.09
C GLY A 106 -15.17 -1.15 10.61
N LEU A 107 -14.52 -1.54 9.51
CA LEU A 107 -13.50 -0.72 8.88
C LEU A 107 -14.09 0.57 8.31
N GLU A 108 -15.22 0.48 7.61
CA GLU A 108 -15.93 1.63 7.04
C GLU A 108 -16.44 2.58 8.13
N GLU A 109 -16.97 2.05 9.23
CA GLU A 109 -17.36 2.85 10.39
C GLU A 109 -16.17 3.62 10.99
N ALA A 110 -15.01 2.97 11.10
CA ALA A 110 -13.80 3.60 11.59
C ALA A 110 -13.30 4.69 10.63
N MET A 111 -13.31 4.42 9.32
CA MET A 111 -12.91 5.38 8.29
C MET A 111 -13.80 6.62 8.31
N THR A 112 -15.13 6.43 8.37
CA THR A 112 -16.10 7.53 8.47
C THR A 112 -15.84 8.37 9.72
N ALA A 113 -15.65 7.73 10.87
CA ALA A 113 -15.41 8.44 12.11
C ALA A 113 -14.09 9.24 12.11
N PHE A 114 -13.01 8.71 11.49
CA PHE A 114 -11.76 9.48 11.33
C PHE A 114 -11.90 10.61 10.31
N GLN A 115 -12.71 10.45 9.26
CA GLN A 115 -12.99 11.54 8.33
C GLN A 115 -13.75 12.66 9.04
N GLU A 116 -14.81 12.34 9.81
CA GLU A 116 -15.54 13.32 10.63
C GLU A 116 -14.60 14.03 11.63
N ALA A 117 -13.69 13.29 12.26
CA ALA A 117 -12.69 13.87 13.16
C ALA A 117 -11.75 14.83 12.43
N ALA A 118 -11.38 14.54 11.17
CA ALA A 118 -10.57 15.43 10.36
C ALA A 118 -11.33 16.70 10.02
N ASP A 119 -12.55 16.57 9.52
CA ASP A 119 -13.41 17.69 9.07
C ASP A 119 -13.71 18.65 10.22
N ILE A 120 -14.14 18.14 11.38
CA ILE A 120 -14.40 18.92 12.60
C ILE A 120 -13.10 19.59 13.11
N SER A 121 -11.96 18.91 12.97
CA SER A 121 -10.67 19.49 13.40
C SER A 121 -10.22 20.62 12.48
N GLU A 122 -10.51 20.57 11.19
CA GLU A 122 -10.29 21.67 10.25
C GLU A 122 -11.23 22.84 10.56
N GLU A 123 -12.52 22.57 10.77
CA GLU A 123 -13.53 23.58 11.11
C GLU A 123 -13.16 24.39 12.34
N TYR A 124 -12.67 23.71 13.38
CA TYR A 124 -12.31 24.37 14.66
C TYR A 124 -10.81 24.67 14.79
N GLY A 125 -10.08 24.66 13.66
CA GLY A 125 -8.70 25.14 13.60
C GLY A 125 -7.66 24.22 14.26
N ASN A 126 -7.97 22.96 14.53
CA ASN A 126 -7.02 21.99 15.08
C ASN A 126 -6.33 21.19 13.99
N GLY A 127 -5.47 21.85 13.19
CA GLY A 127 -4.78 21.25 12.05
C GLY A 127 -3.93 20.01 12.40
N GLN A 128 -3.45 19.90 13.64
CA GLN A 128 -2.68 18.73 14.07
C GLN A 128 -3.56 17.46 14.15
N VAL A 129 -4.75 17.58 14.74
CA VAL A 129 -5.70 16.47 14.82
C VAL A 129 -6.25 16.16 13.45
N ALA A 130 -6.58 17.16 12.63
CA ALA A 130 -7.03 17.00 11.26
C ALA A 130 -6.05 16.19 10.43
N GLN A 131 -4.78 16.58 10.39
CA GLN A 131 -3.74 15.87 9.67
C GLN A 131 -3.55 14.43 10.16
N LYS A 132 -3.58 14.23 11.49
CA LYS A 132 -3.46 12.90 12.08
C LYS A 132 -4.62 11.99 11.68
N ALA A 133 -5.84 12.49 11.74
CA ALA A 133 -7.04 11.75 11.36
C ALA A 133 -7.03 11.41 9.86
N SER A 134 -6.72 12.36 9.00
CA SER A 134 -6.60 12.17 7.55
C SER A 134 -5.53 11.12 7.19
N ASN A 135 -4.38 11.14 7.84
CA ASN A 135 -3.34 10.14 7.64
C ASN A 135 -3.82 8.73 8.02
N ILE A 136 -4.64 8.61 9.07
CA ILE A 136 -5.22 7.33 9.47
C ILE A 136 -6.22 6.86 8.40
N VAL A 137 -7.08 7.72 7.85
CA VAL A 137 -7.99 7.36 6.75
C VAL A 137 -7.21 6.78 5.58
N THR A 138 -6.09 7.40 5.18
CA THR A 138 -5.22 6.88 4.12
C THR A 138 -4.71 5.46 4.43
N GLN A 139 -4.31 5.19 5.68
CA GLN A 139 -3.88 3.86 6.10
C GLN A 139 -5.02 2.83 6.11
N LEU A 140 -6.23 3.26 6.45
CA LEU A 140 -7.41 2.40 6.45
C LEU A 140 -7.89 2.07 5.03
N LEU A 141 -7.75 2.99 4.08
CA LEU A 141 -7.96 2.73 2.65
C LEU A 141 -7.01 1.64 2.13
N TYR A 142 -5.73 1.73 2.49
CA TYR A 142 -4.78 0.66 2.19
C TYR A 142 -5.18 -0.67 2.85
N THR A 143 -5.66 -0.65 4.09
CA THR A 143 -6.15 -1.85 4.78
C THR A 143 -7.38 -2.43 4.08
N ARG A 144 -8.31 -1.58 3.63
CA ARG A 144 -9.49 -1.95 2.85
C ARG A 144 -9.08 -2.66 1.56
N SER A 145 -8.12 -2.10 0.83
CA SER A 145 -7.63 -2.72 -0.41
C SER A 145 -7.07 -4.13 -0.21
N ILE A 146 -6.41 -4.40 0.93
CA ILE A 146 -5.91 -5.74 1.24
C ILE A 146 -7.06 -6.73 1.49
N ILE A 147 -8.13 -6.31 2.16
CA ILE A 147 -9.31 -7.14 2.40
C ILE A 147 -10.01 -7.43 1.07
N GLU A 148 -10.22 -6.41 0.24
CA GLU A 148 -10.82 -6.52 -1.08
C GLU A 148 -10.00 -7.43 -2.01
N PHE A 149 -8.68 -7.26 -2.02
CA PHE A 149 -7.76 -8.11 -2.79
C PHE A 149 -7.84 -9.59 -2.37
N LYS A 150 -7.82 -9.88 -1.06
CA LYS A 150 -7.99 -11.25 -0.55
C LYS A 150 -9.34 -11.85 -0.91
N SER A 151 -10.36 -11.01 -1.07
CA SER A 151 -11.70 -11.40 -1.51
C SER A 151 -11.84 -11.45 -3.04
N GLN A 152 -10.74 -11.26 -3.78
CA GLN A 152 -10.69 -11.20 -5.26
C GLN A 152 -11.54 -10.06 -5.86
N GLN A 153 -11.82 -9.03 -5.08
CA GLN A 153 -12.52 -7.82 -5.50
C GLN A 153 -11.50 -6.81 -6.04
N TYR A 154 -10.86 -7.15 -7.16
CA TYR A 154 -9.70 -6.41 -7.67
C TYR A 154 -10.01 -4.95 -8.01
N ASP A 155 -11.13 -4.69 -8.71
CA ASP A 155 -11.53 -3.31 -9.05
C ASP A 155 -11.77 -2.45 -7.80
N ALA A 156 -12.41 -3.02 -6.76
CA ALA A 156 -12.61 -2.33 -5.49
C ALA A 156 -11.27 -2.05 -4.79
N ALA A 157 -10.35 -3.02 -4.79
CA ALA A 157 -9.02 -2.85 -4.22
C ALA A 157 -8.21 -1.75 -4.93
N ILE A 158 -8.30 -1.69 -6.28
CA ILE A 158 -7.66 -0.63 -7.06
C ILE A 158 -8.27 0.72 -6.71
N ALA A 159 -9.61 0.84 -6.64
CA ALA A 159 -10.27 2.09 -6.27
C ALA A 159 -9.87 2.58 -4.87
N SER A 160 -9.79 1.67 -3.88
CA SER A 160 -9.31 1.98 -2.53
C SER A 160 -7.87 2.48 -2.51
N LEU A 161 -7.00 1.91 -3.35
CA LEU A 161 -5.61 2.32 -3.47
C LEU A 161 -5.47 3.67 -4.20
N ASP A 162 -6.30 3.92 -5.20
CA ASP A 162 -6.33 5.20 -5.91
C ASP A 162 -6.73 6.33 -4.96
N GLU A 163 -7.76 6.13 -4.13
CA GLU A 163 -8.14 7.09 -3.11
C GLU A 163 -7.01 7.30 -2.08
N ALA A 164 -6.31 6.25 -1.66
CA ALA A 164 -5.18 6.37 -0.75
C ALA A 164 -4.02 7.17 -1.36
N ILE A 165 -3.74 6.97 -2.65
CA ILE A 165 -2.71 7.69 -3.41
C ILE A 165 -3.10 9.16 -3.62
N GLU A 166 -4.37 9.44 -3.94
CA GLU A 166 -4.87 10.81 -4.09
C GLU A 166 -4.71 11.60 -2.78
N ARG A 167 -5.04 10.98 -1.64
CA ARG A 167 -4.87 11.60 -0.31
C ARG A 167 -3.42 11.79 0.09
N ASN A 168 -2.56 10.84 -0.26
CA ASN A 168 -1.13 10.88 0.02
C ASN A 168 -0.31 10.31 -1.15
N PRO A 169 0.10 11.15 -2.10
CA PRO A 169 0.95 10.73 -3.22
C PRO A 169 2.32 10.15 -2.80
N ASN A 170 2.74 10.38 -1.56
CA ASN A 170 3.98 9.85 -1.00
C ASN A 170 3.80 8.49 -0.28
N TYR A 171 2.65 7.85 -0.46
CA TYR A 171 2.38 6.56 0.18
C TYR A 171 2.87 5.39 -0.68
N ALA A 172 4.18 5.14 -0.69
CA ALA A 172 4.84 4.12 -1.52
C ALA A 172 4.19 2.73 -1.46
N LYS A 173 3.69 2.32 -0.27
CA LYS A 173 3.01 1.03 -0.08
C LYS A 173 1.76 0.88 -0.94
N ALA A 174 1.03 1.97 -1.18
CA ALA A 174 -0.17 1.93 -1.99
C ALA A 174 0.15 1.65 -3.47
N TYR A 175 1.19 2.24 -4.02
CA TYR A 175 1.65 1.94 -5.38
C TYR A 175 2.10 0.49 -5.52
N TYR A 176 2.91 0.00 -4.59
CA TYR A 176 3.35 -1.40 -4.58
C TYR A 176 2.17 -2.37 -4.54
N GLN A 177 1.23 -2.16 -3.62
CA GLN A 177 0.04 -2.99 -3.51
C GLN A 177 -0.84 -2.91 -4.77
N LYS A 178 -0.97 -1.72 -5.38
CA LYS A 178 -1.71 -1.56 -6.63
C LYS A 178 -1.10 -2.35 -7.77
N GLY A 179 0.23 -2.35 -7.90
CA GLY A 179 0.94 -3.20 -8.86
C GLY A 179 0.65 -4.69 -8.65
N LEU A 180 0.65 -5.16 -7.39
CA LEU A 180 0.29 -6.54 -7.07
C LEU A 180 -1.16 -6.88 -7.42
N VAL A 181 -2.11 -5.96 -7.17
CA VAL A 181 -3.53 -6.18 -7.49
C VAL A 181 -3.73 -6.28 -8.99
N ILE A 182 -3.19 -5.34 -9.78
CA ILE A 182 -3.29 -5.31 -11.24
C ILE A 182 -2.73 -6.60 -11.84
N LYS A 183 -1.52 -7.00 -11.45
CA LYS A 183 -0.88 -8.23 -11.91
C LYS A 183 -1.72 -9.48 -11.62
N ASN A 184 -2.38 -9.53 -10.46
CA ASN A 184 -3.22 -10.67 -10.09
C ASN A 184 -4.61 -10.64 -10.74
N GLN A 185 -5.11 -9.47 -11.12
CA GLN A 185 -6.36 -9.32 -11.83
C GLN A 185 -6.25 -9.84 -13.27
N ASN A 186 -5.22 -9.42 -13.97
CA ASN A 186 -4.96 -9.82 -15.33
C ASN A 186 -3.45 -9.88 -15.60
N ASP A 187 -2.95 -11.05 -15.91
CA ASP A 187 -1.52 -11.27 -16.17
C ASP A 187 -1.04 -10.58 -17.47
N GLU A 188 -1.95 -10.20 -18.37
CA GLU A 188 -1.62 -9.43 -19.57
C GLU A 188 -1.29 -7.95 -19.25
N ASP A 189 -1.75 -7.43 -18.11
CA ASP A 189 -1.53 -6.04 -17.67
C ASP A 189 -0.18 -5.86 -16.93
N LEU A 190 0.79 -6.75 -17.20
CA LEU A 190 2.09 -6.69 -16.51
C LEU A 190 2.77 -5.31 -16.66
N ASP A 191 2.71 -4.68 -17.83
CA ASP A 191 3.37 -3.38 -18.03
C ASP A 191 2.75 -2.30 -17.13
N ILE A 192 1.43 -2.32 -16.92
CA ILE A 192 0.75 -1.40 -15.99
C ILE A 192 1.17 -1.70 -14.54
N ALA A 193 1.30 -2.97 -14.19
CA ALA A 193 1.78 -3.37 -12.86
C ALA A 193 3.23 -2.91 -12.62
N LEU A 194 4.10 -3.01 -13.65
CA LEU A 194 5.48 -2.54 -13.59
C LEU A 194 5.57 -1.02 -13.39
N GLU A 195 4.73 -0.23 -14.06
CA GLU A 195 4.63 1.22 -13.81
C GLU A 195 4.32 1.53 -12.34
N MET A 196 3.47 0.72 -11.70
CA MET A 196 3.15 0.89 -10.28
C MET A 196 4.33 0.49 -9.38
N PHE A 197 5.09 -0.56 -9.73
CA PHE A 197 6.32 -0.91 -9.01
C PHE A 197 7.38 0.17 -9.15
N ASP A 198 7.55 0.75 -10.34
CA ASP A 198 8.47 1.86 -10.58
C ASP A 198 8.10 3.08 -9.73
N LYS A 199 6.81 3.42 -9.65
CA LYS A 199 6.31 4.48 -8.76
C LYS A 199 6.54 4.15 -7.29
N ALA A 200 6.36 2.91 -6.87
CA ALA A 200 6.65 2.49 -5.50
C ALA A 200 8.15 2.65 -5.16
N ILE A 201 9.04 2.34 -6.12
CA ILE A 201 10.49 2.51 -5.97
C ILE A 201 10.85 4.02 -5.90
N GLU A 202 10.32 4.83 -6.81
CA GLU A 202 10.56 6.27 -6.85
C GLU A 202 10.15 6.92 -5.53
N VAL A 203 8.89 6.72 -5.13
CA VAL A 203 8.33 7.30 -3.89
C VAL A 203 9.01 6.72 -2.67
N GLY A 204 9.27 5.41 -2.64
CA GLY A 204 9.97 4.75 -1.54
C GLY A 204 11.35 5.34 -1.27
N LYS A 205 12.11 5.66 -2.35
CA LYS A 205 13.41 6.36 -2.24
C LYS A 205 13.24 7.77 -1.67
N GLN A 206 12.22 8.51 -2.10
CA GLN A 206 11.95 9.88 -1.61
C GLN A 206 11.63 9.91 -0.11
N VAL A 207 10.86 8.93 0.38
CA VAL A 207 10.46 8.85 1.79
C VAL A 207 11.37 7.97 2.65
N ASN A 208 12.46 7.44 2.08
CA ASN A 208 13.40 6.51 2.71
C ASN A 208 12.77 5.20 3.21
N ASP A 209 11.72 4.70 2.53
CA ASP A 209 11.13 3.38 2.78
C ASP A 209 11.89 2.29 1.98
N ASN A 210 13.09 1.95 2.46
CA ASN A 210 13.96 0.96 1.81
C ASN A 210 13.31 -0.44 1.71
N GLN A 211 12.35 -0.75 2.57
CA GLN A 211 11.64 -2.02 2.52
C GLN A 211 10.77 -2.09 1.27
N ILE A 212 9.98 -1.06 1.00
CA ILE A 212 9.14 -1.01 -0.19
C ILE A 212 9.98 -0.92 -1.47
N VAL A 213 11.07 -0.15 -1.46
CA VAL A 213 12.00 -0.11 -2.59
C VAL A 213 12.46 -1.53 -2.95
N ARG A 214 12.94 -2.29 -1.97
CA ARG A 214 13.36 -3.68 -2.21
C ARG A 214 12.23 -4.57 -2.70
N GLN A 215 11.07 -4.54 -2.03
CA GLN A 215 9.92 -5.37 -2.41
C GLN A 215 9.43 -5.09 -3.83
N ALA A 216 9.35 -3.82 -4.22
CA ALA A 216 8.93 -3.43 -5.56
C ALA A 216 9.97 -3.81 -6.62
N THR A 217 11.27 -3.66 -6.32
CA THR A 217 12.37 -4.10 -7.18
C THR A 217 12.32 -5.62 -7.41
N GLU A 218 12.19 -6.39 -6.34
CA GLU A 218 12.07 -7.84 -6.41
C GLU A 218 10.83 -8.27 -7.21
N ALA A 219 9.68 -7.62 -6.96
CA ALA A 219 8.45 -7.94 -7.67
C ALA A 219 8.56 -7.64 -9.19
N GLY A 220 9.09 -6.48 -9.57
CA GLY A 220 9.31 -6.13 -10.98
C GLY A 220 10.24 -7.13 -11.66
N ARG A 221 11.42 -7.37 -11.09
CA ARG A 221 12.39 -8.34 -11.57
C ARG A 221 11.78 -9.74 -11.74
N ASP A 222 11.16 -10.27 -10.71
CA ASP A 222 10.70 -11.68 -10.71
C ASP A 222 9.54 -11.91 -11.68
N ASN A 223 8.64 -10.93 -11.83
CA ASN A 223 7.56 -11.02 -12.84
C ASN A 223 8.12 -10.97 -14.28
N LEU A 224 9.13 -10.16 -14.53
CA LEU A 224 9.80 -10.11 -15.83
C LEU A 224 10.57 -11.41 -16.14
N ILE A 225 11.27 -11.99 -15.15
CA ILE A 225 11.90 -13.30 -15.31
C ILE A 225 10.85 -14.37 -15.63
N TYR A 226 9.74 -14.39 -14.90
CA TYR A 226 8.66 -15.34 -15.14
C TYR A 226 8.11 -15.23 -16.59
N ARG A 227 7.83 -14.02 -17.05
CA ARG A 227 7.38 -13.79 -18.44
C ARG A 227 8.44 -14.14 -19.47
N GLY A 228 9.71 -13.87 -19.17
CA GLY A 228 10.83 -14.28 -20.02
C GLY A 228 10.87 -15.81 -20.20
N VAL A 229 10.69 -16.57 -19.12
CA VAL A 229 10.63 -18.04 -19.17
C VAL A 229 9.44 -18.52 -19.99
N GLN A 230 8.24 -17.97 -19.78
CA GLN A 230 7.07 -18.32 -20.60
C GLN A 230 7.30 -18.06 -22.09
N ASN A 231 7.83 -16.88 -22.44
CA ASN A 231 8.16 -16.57 -23.83
C ASN A 231 9.23 -17.52 -24.41
N MET A 232 10.17 -18.04 -23.61
CA MET A 232 11.11 -19.07 -24.06
C MET A 232 10.41 -20.40 -24.35
N GLU A 233 9.46 -20.82 -23.52
CA GLU A 233 8.66 -22.04 -23.72
C GLU A 233 7.83 -21.93 -24.99
N ASP A 234 7.25 -20.77 -25.27
CA ASP A 234 6.51 -20.46 -26.50
C ASP A 234 7.42 -20.21 -27.72
N LYS A 235 8.75 -20.34 -27.55
CA LYS A 235 9.77 -20.08 -28.58
C LYS A 235 9.76 -18.64 -29.11
N ASN A 236 9.21 -17.71 -28.33
CA ASN A 236 9.23 -16.29 -28.64
C ASN A 236 10.51 -15.66 -28.05
N PHE A 237 11.66 -16.08 -28.58
CA PHE A 237 12.96 -15.76 -28.00
C PHE A 237 13.27 -14.27 -27.96
N ALA A 238 12.79 -13.49 -28.93
CA ALA A 238 13.01 -12.04 -28.94
C ALA A 238 12.31 -11.35 -27.75
N ARG A 239 11.05 -11.74 -27.46
CA ARG A 239 10.35 -11.24 -26.29
C ARG A 239 10.94 -11.76 -24.98
N ALA A 240 11.39 -13.00 -24.94
CA ALA A 240 12.07 -13.57 -23.78
C ALA A 240 13.31 -12.76 -23.43
N GLU A 241 14.13 -12.43 -24.43
CA GLU A 241 15.35 -11.63 -24.25
C GLU A 241 15.04 -10.21 -23.76
N GLU A 242 14.02 -9.57 -24.34
CA GLU A 242 13.54 -8.26 -23.90
C GLU A 242 13.14 -8.28 -22.42
N GLN A 243 12.29 -9.23 -22.02
CA GLN A 243 11.81 -9.33 -20.63
C GLN A 243 12.96 -9.60 -19.64
N LEU A 244 13.86 -10.51 -19.98
CA LEU A 244 15.00 -10.84 -19.12
C LEU A 244 15.99 -9.68 -19.00
N ASN A 245 16.21 -8.91 -20.05
CA ASN A 245 17.03 -7.70 -19.98
C ASN A 245 16.35 -6.61 -19.13
N ARG A 246 15.04 -6.40 -19.29
CA ARG A 246 14.28 -5.51 -18.39
C ARG A 246 14.36 -5.96 -16.93
N ALA A 247 14.41 -7.26 -16.64
CA ALA A 247 14.62 -7.76 -15.27
C ALA A 247 15.97 -7.32 -14.70
N LEU A 248 17.02 -7.24 -15.53
CA LEU A 248 18.34 -6.72 -15.15
C LEU A 248 18.35 -5.20 -14.95
N GLU A 249 17.40 -4.44 -15.51
CA GLU A 249 17.23 -3.01 -15.20
C GLU A 249 16.74 -2.81 -13.75
N TYR A 250 15.93 -3.73 -13.23
CA TYR A 250 15.53 -3.73 -11.82
C TYR A 250 16.68 -4.16 -10.91
N ASP A 251 17.40 -5.21 -11.28
CA ASP A 251 18.50 -5.78 -10.48
C ASP A 251 19.59 -6.37 -11.39
N ALA A 252 20.61 -5.55 -11.65
CA ALA A 252 21.74 -5.92 -12.49
C ALA A 252 22.60 -7.06 -11.91
N GLU A 253 22.42 -7.40 -10.63
CA GLU A 253 23.12 -8.47 -9.93
C GLU A 253 22.22 -9.72 -9.73
N SER A 254 21.11 -9.83 -10.47
CA SER A 254 20.24 -10.99 -10.43
C SER A 254 20.88 -12.23 -11.07
N ALA A 255 21.43 -13.13 -10.25
CA ALA A 255 21.95 -14.41 -10.71
C ALA A 255 20.92 -15.20 -11.53
N ASN A 256 19.63 -15.17 -11.13
CA ASN A 256 18.56 -15.87 -11.84
C ASN A 256 18.27 -15.27 -13.23
N ALA A 257 18.26 -13.94 -13.36
CA ALA A 257 18.08 -13.32 -14.69
C ALA A 257 19.22 -13.68 -15.64
N HIS A 258 20.46 -13.63 -15.16
CA HIS A 258 21.63 -14.06 -15.93
C HIS A 258 21.59 -15.55 -16.29
N TYR A 259 21.19 -16.41 -15.37
CA TYR A 259 21.00 -17.83 -15.67
C TYR A 259 19.96 -18.04 -16.78
N ARG A 260 18.82 -17.34 -16.71
CA ARG A 260 17.79 -17.47 -17.77
C ARG A 260 18.24 -16.92 -19.12
N LEU A 261 19.06 -15.88 -19.13
CA LEU A 261 19.69 -15.40 -20.37
C LEU A 261 20.69 -16.41 -20.94
N ALA A 262 21.45 -17.10 -20.09
CA ALA A 262 22.33 -18.18 -20.54
C ALA A 262 21.54 -19.32 -21.18
N GLU A 263 20.44 -19.75 -20.55
CA GLU A 263 19.52 -20.76 -21.10
C GLU A 263 18.93 -20.31 -22.44
N LEU A 264 18.46 -19.06 -22.53
CA LEU A 264 17.91 -18.48 -23.75
C LEU A 264 18.92 -18.49 -24.90
N HIS A 265 20.14 -18.00 -24.62
CA HIS A 265 21.20 -17.94 -25.65
C HIS A 265 21.67 -19.34 -26.07
N ASN A 266 21.66 -20.34 -25.20
CA ASN A 266 21.88 -21.73 -25.59
C ASN A 266 20.82 -22.21 -26.56
N LYS A 267 19.53 -21.92 -26.31
CA LYS A 267 18.43 -22.28 -27.23
C LYS A 267 18.52 -21.56 -28.58
N GLN A 268 19.13 -20.38 -28.62
CA GLN A 268 19.38 -19.61 -29.83
C GLN A 268 20.72 -19.94 -30.50
N THR A 269 21.53 -20.86 -29.96
CA THR A 269 22.88 -21.20 -30.42
C THR A 269 23.89 -20.03 -30.33
N ASN A 270 23.62 -19.03 -29.48
CA ASN A 270 24.49 -17.87 -29.23
C ASN A 270 25.48 -18.19 -28.09
N TRP A 271 26.41 -19.13 -28.35
CA TRP A 271 27.24 -19.75 -27.33
C TRP A 271 28.10 -18.77 -26.52
N ASP A 272 28.66 -17.72 -27.14
CA ASP A 272 29.49 -16.73 -26.43
C ASP A 272 28.67 -15.95 -25.39
N GLN A 273 27.45 -15.57 -25.76
CA GLN A 273 26.55 -14.87 -24.83
C GLN A 273 26.09 -15.81 -23.72
N ALA A 274 25.78 -17.08 -24.05
CA ALA A 274 25.44 -18.09 -23.06
C ALA A 274 26.54 -18.28 -22.03
N ILE A 275 27.80 -18.40 -22.46
CA ILE A 275 28.96 -18.52 -21.56
C ILE A 275 29.10 -17.28 -20.67
N SER A 276 29.01 -16.09 -21.28
CA SER A 276 29.15 -14.83 -20.55
C SER A 276 28.10 -14.69 -19.43
N HIS A 277 26.84 -14.97 -19.76
CA HIS A 277 25.74 -14.89 -18.80
C HIS A 277 25.84 -16.00 -17.75
N ALA A 278 26.20 -17.23 -18.11
CA ALA A 278 26.39 -18.32 -17.15
C ALA A 278 27.51 -18.01 -16.14
N GLN A 279 28.64 -17.48 -16.62
CA GLN A 279 29.75 -17.06 -15.74
C GLN A 279 29.31 -15.94 -14.80
N LYS A 280 28.60 -14.92 -15.31
CA LYS A 280 28.05 -13.84 -14.47
C LYS A 280 27.06 -14.36 -13.43
N ALA A 281 26.21 -15.32 -13.81
CA ALA A 281 25.31 -15.98 -12.87
C ALA A 281 26.07 -16.72 -11.76
N LEU A 282 27.16 -17.45 -12.12
CA LEU A 282 28.00 -18.15 -11.14
C LEU A 282 28.68 -17.20 -10.15
N ASP A 283 29.14 -16.04 -10.63
CA ASP A 283 29.81 -15.02 -9.79
C ASP A 283 28.85 -14.40 -8.77
N LEU A 284 27.56 -14.33 -9.11
CA LEU A 284 26.51 -13.71 -8.31
C LEU A 284 25.74 -14.68 -7.44
N GLU A 285 25.78 -16.00 -7.75
CA GLU A 285 25.00 -16.99 -7.05
C GLU A 285 25.57 -17.30 -5.69
N THR A 286 24.76 -17.09 -4.64
CA THR A 286 25.11 -17.35 -3.24
C THR A 286 24.34 -18.54 -2.66
N GLY A 287 23.50 -19.17 -3.47
CA GLY A 287 22.67 -20.31 -3.08
C GLY A 287 23.43 -21.62 -3.00
N GLY A 288 22.69 -22.68 -2.77
CA GLY A 288 23.25 -24.00 -2.60
C GLY A 288 23.64 -24.70 -3.91
N LYS A 289 24.12 -25.94 -3.76
CA LYS A 289 24.58 -26.76 -4.90
C LYS A 289 23.54 -26.96 -6.01
N THR A 290 22.25 -26.96 -5.66
CA THR A 290 21.17 -27.09 -6.65
C THR A 290 21.12 -25.88 -7.60
N GLU A 291 21.27 -24.69 -7.04
CA GLU A 291 21.28 -23.43 -7.84
C GLU A 291 22.51 -23.34 -8.73
N LEU A 292 23.67 -23.70 -8.18
CA LEU A 292 24.90 -23.76 -8.95
C LEU A 292 24.84 -24.82 -10.06
N ALA A 293 24.23 -25.99 -9.79
CA ALA A 293 24.17 -27.09 -10.76
C ALA A 293 23.46 -26.70 -12.07
N LYS A 294 22.33 -25.99 -11.97
CA LYS A 294 21.61 -25.54 -13.17
C LYS A 294 22.44 -24.58 -14.02
N ILE A 295 23.20 -23.66 -13.38
CA ILE A 295 24.03 -22.67 -14.06
C ILE A 295 25.23 -23.36 -14.73
N TYR A 296 25.89 -24.26 -14.03
CA TYR A 296 26.99 -25.06 -14.59
C TYR A 296 26.54 -25.94 -15.75
N PHE A 297 25.30 -26.42 -15.74
CA PHE A 297 24.76 -27.20 -16.84
C PHE A 297 24.65 -26.35 -18.11
N GLU A 298 24.12 -25.13 -18.02
CA GLU A 298 24.05 -24.18 -19.16
C GLU A 298 25.45 -23.79 -19.66
N LEU A 299 26.39 -23.55 -18.75
CA LEU A 299 27.78 -23.27 -19.09
C LEU A 299 28.42 -24.46 -19.84
N GLY A 300 28.24 -25.68 -19.34
CA GLY A 300 28.74 -26.90 -19.97
C GLY A 300 28.17 -27.10 -21.36
N THR A 301 26.88 -26.85 -21.55
CA THR A 301 26.19 -26.95 -22.85
C THR A 301 26.82 -26.01 -23.88
N ALA A 302 27.02 -24.74 -23.54
CA ALA A 302 27.62 -23.77 -24.45
C ALA A 302 29.09 -24.08 -24.77
N LEU A 303 29.88 -24.49 -23.76
CA LEU A 303 31.29 -24.85 -23.91
C LEU A 303 31.45 -26.13 -24.79
N LYS A 304 30.58 -27.12 -24.61
CA LYS A 304 30.51 -28.31 -25.46
C LYS A 304 30.28 -27.94 -26.94
N ALA A 305 29.29 -27.06 -27.16
CA ALA A 305 28.93 -26.61 -28.50
C ALA A 305 30.09 -25.84 -29.19
N GLN A 306 30.92 -25.15 -28.45
CA GLN A 306 32.13 -24.49 -28.93
C GLN A 306 33.34 -25.45 -29.09
N GLY A 307 33.21 -26.74 -28.78
CA GLY A 307 34.30 -27.70 -28.82
C GLY A 307 35.33 -27.56 -27.68
N ARG A 308 35.05 -26.79 -26.66
CA ARG A 308 35.91 -26.55 -25.44
C ARG A 308 35.73 -27.73 -24.47
N LYS A 309 36.11 -28.95 -24.94
CA LYS A 309 35.83 -30.22 -24.25
C LYS A 309 36.27 -30.23 -22.78
N ALA A 310 37.49 -29.83 -22.47
CA ALA A 310 38.00 -29.91 -21.11
C ALA A 310 37.23 -29.01 -20.12
N GLU A 311 36.84 -27.81 -20.58
CA GLU A 311 36.06 -26.86 -19.79
C GLU A 311 34.61 -27.32 -19.65
N ALA A 312 34.01 -27.88 -20.70
CA ALA A 312 32.69 -28.49 -20.66
C ALA A 312 32.64 -29.68 -19.68
N CYS A 313 33.64 -30.54 -19.67
CA CYS A 313 33.77 -31.65 -18.73
C CYS A 313 33.81 -31.11 -17.26
N SER A 314 34.57 -30.04 -17.01
CA SER A 314 34.64 -29.41 -15.69
C SER A 314 33.28 -28.83 -15.28
N ALA A 315 32.58 -28.14 -16.19
CA ALA A 315 31.28 -27.57 -15.92
C ALA A 315 30.24 -28.65 -15.61
N PHE A 316 30.14 -29.69 -16.41
CA PHE A 316 29.20 -30.79 -16.15
C PHE A 316 29.50 -31.58 -14.89
N LYS A 317 30.78 -31.75 -14.49
CA LYS A 317 31.13 -32.33 -13.18
C LYS A 317 30.58 -31.50 -12.02
N ASN A 318 30.57 -30.17 -12.14
CA ASN A 318 29.97 -29.27 -11.14
C ASN A 318 28.42 -29.22 -11.23
N ALA A 319 27.85 -29.53 -12.41
CA ALA A 319 26.42 -29.62 -12.63
C ALA A 319 25.81 -30.93 -12.10
N ALA A 320 26.63 -31.97 -11.83
CA ALA A 320 26.15 -33.30 -11.44
C ALA A 320 25.61 -33.32 -10.00
N PHE A 321 24.47 -32.62 -9.80
CA PHE A 321 23.79 -32.54 -8.52
C PHE A 321 22.27 -32.36 -8.69
N GLY A 322 21.47 -32.96 -7.81
CA GLY A 322 20.01 -32.85 -7.81
C GLY A 322 19.36 -33.33 -9.13
N SER A 323 18.48 -32.52 -9.68
CA SER A 323 17.80 -32.83 -10.96
C SER A 323 18.74 -32.79 -12.17
N PHE A 324 19.90 -32.17 -12.06
CA PHE A 324 20.90 -32.09 -13.14
C PHE A 324 21.94 -33.21 -13.07
N GLN A 325 21.92 -34.05 -12.02
CA GLN A 325 22.89 -35.14 -11.86
C GLN A 325 22.89 -36.07 -13.07
N SER A 326 21.79 -36.73 -13.39
CA SER A 326 21.72 -37.69 -14.49
C SER A 326 21.97 -37.07 -15.87
N PRO A 327 21.40 -35.88 -16.19
CA PRO A 327 21.77 -35.24 -17.48
C PRO A 327 23.26 -34.88 -17.56
N ALA A 328 23.87 -34.39 -16.49
CA ALA A 328 25.28 -34.03 -16.51
C ALA A 328 26.20 -35.25 -16.57
N GLU A 329 25.89 -36.34 -15.87
CA GLU A 329 26.60 -37.63 -15.94
C GLU A 329 26.54 -38.19 -17.37
N HIS A 330 25.38 -38.10 -18.04
CA HIS A 330 25.26 -38.52 -19.47
C HIS A 330 26.21 -37.72 -20.36
N GLU A 331 26.27 -36.41 -20.21
CA GLU A 331 27.20 -35.55 -20.96
C GLU A 331 28.67 -35.91 -20.72
N ILE A 332 29.03 -36.22 -19.45
CA ILE A 332 30.40 -36.58 -19.05
C ILE A 332 30.81 -37.91 -19.65
N GLU A 333 29.96 -38.94 -19.52
CA GLU A 333 30.33 -40.33 -19.84
C GLU A 333 30.16 -40.69 -21.33
N PHE A 334 29.08 -40.21 -21.96
CA PHE A 334 28.71 -40.67 -23.30
C PHE A 334 28.97 -39.64 -24.40
N GLU A 335 28.75 -38.36 -24.13
CA GLU A 335 28.89 -37.35 -25.16
C GLU A 335 30.31 -36.75 -25.25
N LEU A 336 30.90 -36.52 -24.10
CA LEU A 336 32.25 -35.93 -24.01
C LEU A 336 33.34 -36.94 -23.72
N GLU A 337 32.99 -38.13 -23.22
CA GLU A 337 33.98 -39.11 -22.76
C GLU A 337 35.09 -38.46 -21.91
N CYS A 338 34.66 -37.78 -20.84
CA CYS A 338 35.57 -37.02 -20.00
C CYS A 338 36.51 -37.94 -19.22
N GLU A 339 37.80 -37.65 -19.17
CA GLU A 339 38.75 -38.40 -18.38
C GLU A 339 38.30 -38.51 -16.92
N SER A 340 38.31 -39.74 -16.36
CA SER A 340 38.07 -39.96 -14.94
C SER A 340 39.18 -39.27 -14.17
N SER A 341 38.80 -38.37 -13.22
CA SER A 341 39.78 -37.81 -12.27
C SER A 341 40.35 -38.96 -11.44
N THR A 342 41.57 -39.40 -11.79
CA THR A 342 42.36 -40.36 -10.98
C THR A 342 42.82 -39.70 -9.68
#